data_7f3c775f39134b8b2e998404a5ed77c9
#
_entry.id   7f3c775f39134b8b2e998404a5ed77c9
#
_cell.length_a   1.000
_cell.length_b   1.000
_cell.length_c   1.000
_cell.angle_alpha   90.00
_cell.angle_beta   90.00
_cell.angle_gamma   90.00
#
_symmetry.space_group_name_H-M   'P 1'
#
loop_
_entity.id
_entity.type
_entity.pdbx_description
1 polymer ?
#
loop_
_entity_poly.entity_id
_entity_poly.type
_entity_poly.pdbx_seq_one_letter_code
_entity_poly.pdbx_strand_id
1 'polypeptide(L)'
;MAKPASGQTRRDLLRRGAASAVAMAGLSSLPRWTAGALAADGDPEIVMDGHVHITNRIYWEGIDPWTPTKQGWDFARAKAAGVNCIIDNLGPYGYWNYNYTPKQFLRLIDTLLKFSEAHSDKMAIALNPADARRIVGSGRMAVFIGCESGFDHEGDPNVLDAFYRLGLRSVQFATQTGFNDFSDSALAPIQGGEKPDHFGGINEHGHRLVAQMNDLGILIDIAHGTEAVQSQLIASSKAPVVASHETVKAVSGAGLSDEVLKALAAKGGLVGIHGAAAVVGKRYRQWMAANPAGAANSGKAVFGMVGYAPSFTRPPGDHGEFIERMDREFRERWMALTEWKEDPSAISSLPTVDDWAEHVDYVIKLVGADHVAIGLDMVAGRSAVPADPTGYPDLMAALRRITTPENVRKIAGENWMRVLGQAKAT
;
A
#
# COMPACT_ATOMS: atom_id res chain seq x y z
N MET A 1 -30.77 12.36 45.79
CA MET A 1 -30.62 11.18 44.97
C MET A 1 -30.96 11.55 43.52
N ALA A 2 -29.95 11.87 42.70
CA ALA A 2 -30.15 12.18 41.30
C ALA A 2 -29.78 10.92 40.48
N LYS A 3 -30.65 10.52 39.53
CA LYS A 3 -30.42 9.41 38.61
C LYS A 3 -29.35 9.82 37.55
N PRO A 4 -28.45 8.92 37.15
CA PRO A 4 -27.55 9.18 36.07
C PRO A 4 -28.23 9.14 34.70
N ALA A 5 -27.86 10.01 33.80
CA ALA A 5 -28.34 10.13 32.43
C ALA A 5 -27.95 8.89 31.59
N SER A 6 -28.90 8.42 30.79
CA SER A 6 -28.81 7.25 29.93
C SER A 6 -27.73 7.45 28.83
N GLY A 7 -26.75 6.55 28.77
CA GLY A 7 -25.75 6.47 27.73
C GLY A 7 -26.37 6.15 26.36
N GLN A 8 -25.96 6.89 25.35
CA GLN A 8 -26.28 6.61 23.96
C GLN A 8 -25.50 5.37 23.50
N THR A 9 -26.20 4.39 22.94
CA THR A 9 -25.59 3.18 22.42
C THR A 9 -25.02 3.38 21.02
N ARG A 10 -24.01 2.58 20.63
CA ARG A 10 -23.43 2.55 19.29
C ARG A 10 -24.47 2.44 18.15
N ARG A 11 -25.67 1.91 18.45
CA ARG A 11 -26.79 1.82 17.49
C ARG A 11 -27.43 3.16 17.16
N ASP A 12 -27.36 4.14 18.05
CA ASP A 12 -27.96 5.47 17.86
C ASP A 12 -27.09 6.38 17.00
N LEU A 13 -25.77 6.13 16.97
CA LEU A 13 -24.83 6.84 16.07
C LEU A 13 -25.02 6.44 14.60
N LEU A 14 -25.37 5.19 14.33
CA LEU A 14 -25.56 4.69 12.95
C LEU A 14 -26.91 5.14 12.33
N ARG A 15 -27.88 5.56 13.13
CA ARG A 15 -29.19 6.03 12.65
C ARG A 15 -29.25 7.53 12.31
N ARG A 16 -28.25 8.33 12.66
CA ARG A 16 -28.24 9.78 12.41
C ARG A 16 -27.47 10.21 11.16
N GLY A 17 -26.90 9.26 10.39
CA GLY A 17 -26.22 9.51 9.12
C GLY A 17 -27.12 9.73 7.88
N ALA A 18 -28.43 9.66 8.03
CA ALA A 18 -29.37 9.67 6.90
C ALA A 18 -30.22 10.95 6.84
N ALA A 19 -29.63 12.13 6.91
CA ALA A 19 -30.27 13.37 6.45
C ALA A 19 -29.28 14.55 6.48
N SER A 20 -28.54 14.76 5.40
CA SER A 20 -28.03 16.09 5.01
C SER A 20 -27.71 16.05 3.51
N ALA A 21 -28.73 16.21 2.70
CA ALA A 21 -28.57 16.64 1.31
C ALA A 21 -28.22 18.14 1.33
N VAL A 22 -26.94 18.46 1.29
CA VAL A 22 -26.47 19.82 0.98
C VAL A 22 -26.04 19.85 -0.48
N ALA A 23 -26.65 20.75 -1.23
CA ALA A 23 -26.46 20.95 -2.65
C ALA A 23 -24.99 21.10 -3.04
N MET A 24 -24.47 20.20 -3.87
CA MET A 24 -23.21 20.35 -4.59
C MET A 24 -23.44 21.26 -5.81
N ALA A 25 -23.35 22.56 -5.61
CA ALA A 25 -23.14 23.53 -6.66
C ALA A 25 -21.70 24.07 -6.54
N GLY A 26 -20.78 23.54 -7.34
CA GLY A 26 -19.42 24.07 -7.35
C GLY A 26 -18.32 23.18 -7.95
N LEU A 27 -18.62 22.00 -8.51
CA LEU A 27 -17.63 21.12 -9.14
C LEU A 27 -17.76 21.04 -10.68
N SER A 28 -18.06 22.16 -11.34
CA SER A 28 -18.32 22.18 -12.79
C SER A 28 -17.09 22.53 -13.67
N SER A 29 -15.86 22.42 -13.18
CA SER A 29 -14.67 22.72 -14.00
C SER A 29 -13.53 21.70 -13.91
N LEU A 30 -13.74 20.51 -13.35
CA LEU A 30 -12.76 19.42 -13.51
C LEU A 30 -13.00 18.77 -14.90
N PRO A 31 -11.93 18.50 -15.69
CA PRO A 31 -12.09 17.75 -16.93
C PRO A 31 -12.75 16.42 -16.60
N ARG A 32 -13.96 16.22 -17.08
CA ARG A 32 -14.60 14.90 -17.07
C ARG A 32 -13.74 13.99 -17.94
N TRP A 33 -12.98 13.13 -17.33
CA TRP A 33 -12.52 11.92 -17.97
C TRP A 33 -13.78 11.14 -18.37
N THR A 34 -14.22 11.33 -19.59
CA THR A 34 -15.16 10.38 -20.17
C THR A 34 -14.34 9.13 -20.45
N ALA A 35 -14.73 8.01 -19.87
CA ALA A 35 -14.16 6.68 -20.12
C ALA A 35 -14.13 6.27 -21.61
N GLY A 36 -14.49 7.18 -22.51
CA GLY A 36 -14.59 6.98 -23.94
C GLY A 36 -13.33 7.23 -24.76
N ALA A 37 -12.19 7.65 -24.17
CA ALA A 37 -11.00 7.97 -24.95
C ALA A 37 -9.98 6.84 -25.06
N LEU A 38 -10.14 5.71 -24.35
CA LEU A 38 -9.19 4.59 -24.32
C LEU A 38 -9.81 3.20 -24.58
N ALA A 39 -11.12 3.07 -24.63
CA ALA A 39 -11.80 1.82 -24.94
C ALA A 39 -11.87 1.59 -26.46
N ALA A 40 -10.88 0.91 -27.01
CA ALA A 40 -11.07 0.10 -28.21
C ALA A 40 -11.25 -1.34 -27.71
N ASP A 41 -12.39 -1.97 -28.05
CA ASP A 41 -12.75 -3.35 -27.79
C ASP A 41 -13.32 -3.75 -26.40
N GLY A 42 -14.46 -3.14 -26.01
CA GLY A 42 -15.47 -3.84 -25.17
C GLY A 42 -15.18 -4.11 -23.70
N ASP A 43 -13.94 -4.22 -23.25
CA ASP A 43 -13.58 -4.44 -21.85
C ASP A 43 -13.33 -3.11 -21.11
N PRO A 44 -13.87 -2.95 -19.89
CA PRO A 44 -13.61 -1.76 -19.10
C PRO A 44 -12.11 -1.64 -18.81
N GLU A 45 -11.55 -0.46 -19.02
CA GLU A 45 -10.15 -0.17 -18.74
C GLU A 45 -9.89 -0.30 -17.22
N ILE A 46 -8.86 -1.04 -16.85
CA ILE A 46 -8.38 -1.12 -15.47
C ILE A 46 -7.33 -0.05 -15.22
N VAL A 47 -7.61 0.87 -14.29
CA VAL A 47 -6.63 1.79 -13.73
C VAL A 47 -6.43 1.40 -12.27
N MET A 48 -5.26 0.85 -11.97
CA MET A 48 -4.97 0.20 -10.71
C MET A 48 -3.77 0.81 -10.00
N ASP A 49 -3.94 1.12 -8.71
CA ASP A 49 -2.83 1.33 -7.80
C ASP A 49 -2.57 0.06 -7.00
N GLY A 50 -1.37 -0.51 -7.15
CA GLY A 50 -0.98 -1.75 -6.49
C GLY A 50 -0.58 -1.60 -5.03
N HIS A 51 -0.57 -0.37 -4.48
CA HIS A 51 -0.19 -0.19 -3.08
C HIS A 51 -0.88 1.02 -2.43
N VAL A 52 -1.92 0.72 -1.66
CA VAL A 52 -2.67 1.71 -0.86
C VAL A 52 -2.98 1.19 0.53
N HIS A 53 -3.30 2.09 1.48
CA HIS A 53 -3.57 1.79 2.89
C HIS A 53 -4.93 2.33 3.36
N ILE A 54 -5.98 2.09 2.58
CA ILE A 54 -7.26 2.70 2.88
C ILE A 54 -7.93 2.10 4.12
N THR A 55 -7.79 0.79 4.33
CA THR A 55 -8.35 0.14 5.53
C THR A 55 -7.67 0.64 6.81
N ASN A 56 -6.36 0.89 6.78
CA ASN A 56 -5.67 1.49 7.93
C ASN A 56 -6.27 2.86 8.28
N ARG A 57 -6.65 3.66 7.29
CA ARG A 57 -7.30 4.95 7.50
C ARG A 57 -8.71 4.81 8.09
N ILE A 58 -9.51 3.86 7.56
CA ILE A 58 -10.84 3.55 8.12
C ILE A 58 -10.70 3.15 9.59
N TYR A 59 -9.74 2.28 9.90
CA TYR A 59 -9.55 1.72 11.24
C TYR A 59 -9.01 2.77 12.24
N TRP A 60 -7.94 3.48 11.87
CA TRP A 60 -7.23 4.39 12.77
C TRP A 60 -7.86 5.78 12.81
N GLU A 61 -8.29 6.33 11.67
CA GLU A 61 -8.88 7.67 11.58
C GLU A 61 -10.40 7.66 11.80
N GLY A 62 -11.06 6.53 11.53
CA GLY A 62 -12.52 6.42 11.59
C GLY A 62 -13.22 7.18 10.47
N ILE A 63 -12.54 7.38 9.34
CA ILE A 63 -13.08 8.09 8.17
C ILE A 63 -14.01 7.21 7.34
N ASP A 64 -14.92 7.85 6.60
CA ASP A 64 -15.51 7.29 5.39
C ASP A 64 -14.73 7.78 4.18
N PRO A 65 -13.90 6.93 3.54
CA PRO A 65 -13.08 7.35 2.41
C PRO A 65 -13.87 7.61 1.11
N TRP A 66 -15.19 7.40 1.08
CA TRP A 66 -16.06 7.92 0.03
C TRP A 66 -16.37 9.42 0.21
N THR A 67 -15.88 10.01 1.29
CA THR A 67 -15.84 11.47 1.50
C THR A 67 -14.41 11.96 1.30
N PRO A 68 -14.16 13.01 0.47
CA PRO A 68 -12.81 13.52 0.24
C PRO A 68 -12.12 13.94 1.54
N THR A 69 -10.87 13.50 1.70
CA THR A 69 -10.04 13.82 2.87
C THR A 69 -9.04 14.92 2.58
N LYS A 70 -8.47 15.56 3.61
CA LYS A 70 -7.48 16.63 3.45
C LYS A 70 -6.13 16.13 2.91
N GLN A 71 -5.70 14.96 3.37
CA GLN A 71 -4.41 14.36 3.02
C GLN A 71 -4.56 12.87 2.76
N GLY A 72 -3.56 12.28 2.11
CA GLY A 72 -3.51 10.85 1.81
C GLY A 72 -4.54 10.42 0.76
N TRP A 73 -4.64 9.12 0.60
CA TRP A 73 -5.47 8.49 -0.42
C TRP A 73 -6.91 8.29 0.08
N ASP A 74 -7.93 8.52 -0.77
CA ASP A 74 -9.32 8.17 -0.51
C ASP A 74 -10.05 7.74 -1.79
N PHE A 75 -11.13 6.94 -1.64
CA PHE A 75 -11.90 6.42 -2.74
C PHE A 75 -12.60 7.51 -3.57
N ALA A 76 -13.07 8.59 -2.91
CA ALA A 76 -13.83 9.62 -3.60
C ALA A 76 -12.99 10.33 -4.66
N ARG A 77 -11.79 10.80 -4.29
CA ARG A 77 -10.87 11.48 -5.20
C ARG A 77 -10.25 10.52 -6.21
N ALA A 78 -9.81 9.34 -5.77
CA ALA A 78 -9.22 8.32 -6.63
C ALA A 78 -10.18 7.85 -7.72
N LYS A 79 -11.44 7.55 -7.35
CA LYS A 79 -12.48 7.17 -8.31
C LYS A 79 -12.81 8.29 -9.30
N ALA A 80 -12.91 9.53 -8.82
CA ALA A 80 -13.13 10.70 -9.67
C ALA A 80 -11.95 10.93 -10.65
N ALA A 81 -10.74 10.55 -10.25
CA ALA A 81 -9.52 10.59 -11.06
C ALA A 81 -9.32 9.36 -11.98
N GLY A 82 -10.28 8.43 -12.01
CA GLY A 82 -10.29 7.29 -12.93
C GLY A 82 -9.77 5.98 -12.33
N VAL A 83 -9.26 5.95 -11.11
CA VAL A 83 -8.84 4.69 -10.45
C VAL A 83 -10.07 3.83 -10.17
N ASN A 84 -10.01 2.56 -10.54
CA ASN A 84 -11.14 1.64 -10.40
C ASN A 84 -10.74 0.27 -9.80
N CYS A 85 -9.45 0.07 -9.54
CA CYS A 85 -8.92 -1.13 -8.92
C CYS A 85 -7.76 -0.78 -7.97
N ILE A 86 -7.61 -1.51 -6.87
CA ILE A 86 -6.49 -1.34 -5.93
C ILE A 86 -6.07 -2.67 -5.29
N ILE A 87 -4.82 -2.72 -4.80
CA ILE A 87 -4.44 -3.60 -3.69
C ILE A 87 -4.41 -2.75 -2.43
N ASP A 88 -5.31 -3.02 -1.49
CA ASP A 88 -5.29 -2.41 -0.16
C ASP A 88 -4.35 -3.23 0.73
N ASN A 89 -3.17 -2.68 0.97
CA ASN A 89 -2.12 -3.31 1.75
C ASN A 89 -2.33 -3.01 3.24
N LEU A 90 -3.00 -3.92 3.91
CA LEU A 90 -3.32 -3.81 5.32
C LEU A 90 -2.04 -3.93 6.14
N GLY A 91 -1.67 -2.88 6.86
CA GLY A 91 -0.46 -2.84 7.68
C GLY A 91 -0.77 -2.93 9.18
N PRO A 92 -0.39 -4.00 9.88
CA PRO A 92 -0.58 -4.11 11.34
C PRO A 92 0.47 -3.30 12.12
N TYR A 93 0.68 -2.05 11.75
CA TYR A 93 1.79 -1.18 12.21
C TYR A 93 1.87 -0.92 13.71
N GLY A 94 0.78 -1.11 14.44
CA GLY A 94 0.74 -0.88 15.90
C GLY A 94 1.15 -2.08 16.75
N TYR A 95 1.32 -3.25 16.15
CA TYR A 95 1.40 -4.52 16.87
C TYR A 95 2.53 -5.41 16.39
N TRP A 96 3.75 -4.88 16.41
CA TRP A 96 4.94 -5.64 16.02
C TRP A 96 5.38 -6.61 17.08
N ASN A 97 4.45 -7.46 17.46
CA ASN A 97 4.67 -8.53 18.41
C ASN A 97 4.07 -9.80 17.83
N TYR A 98 4.82 -10.86 17.87
CA TYR A 98 4.50 -12.19 17.39
C TYR A 98 3.03 -12.58 17.61
N ASN A 99 2.52 -12.42 18.83
CA ASN A 99 1.16 -12.81 19.18
C ASN A 99 0.07 -11.80 18.80
N TYR A 100 0.43 -10.57 18.50
CA TYR A 100 -0.56 -9.50 18.22
C TYR A 100 -0.66 -9.15 16.76
N THR A 101 0.38 -9.36 15.97
CA THR A 101 0.36 -9.09 14.52
C THR A 101 -0.77 -9.82 13.81
N PRO A 102 -0.98 -11.14 13.97
CA PRO A 102 -2.13 -11.83 13.38
C PRO A 102 -3.48 -11.30 13.85
N LYS A 103 -3.60 -10.93 15.13
CA LYS A 103 -4.83 -10.36 15.69
C LYS A 103 -5.14 -8.99 15.07
N GLN A 104 -4.13 -8.15 14.93
CA GLN A 104 -4.31 -6.84 14.30
C GLN A 104 -4.67 -6.99 12.83
N PHE A 105 -3.97 -7.87 12.11
CA PHE A 105 -4.27 -8.12 10.71
C PHE A 105 -5.70 -8.65 10.51
N LEU A 106 -6.15 -9.57 11.37
CA LEU A 106 -7.54 -10.05 11.36
C LEU A 106 -8.56 -8.92 11.60
N ARG A 107 -8.26 -7.97 12.51
CA ARG A 107 -9.13 -6.81 12.77
C ARG A 107 -9.19 -5.87 11.57
N LEU A 108 -8.09 -5.68 10.85
CA LEU A 108 -8.07 -4.89 9.62
C LEU A 108 -8.88 -5.58 8.52
N ILE A 109 -8.72 -6.89 8.32
CA ILE A 109 -9.54 -7.65 7.36
C ILE A 109 -11.03 -7.52 7.70
N ASP A 110 -11.42 -7.74 8.96
CA ASP A 110 -12.82 -7.60 9.41
C ASP A 110 -13.35 -6.18 9.16
N THR A 111 -12.51 -5.16 9.37
CA THR A 111 -12.86 -3.76 9.07
C THR A 111 -13.16 -3.57 7.59
N LEU A 112 -12.27 -4.05 6.70
CA LEU A 112 -12.46 -3.94 5.25
C LEU A 112 -13.68 -4.70 4.77
N LEU A 113 -13.90 -5.93 5.25
CA LEU A 113 -15.05 -6.74 4.86
C LEU A 113 -16.37 -6.05 5.26
N LYS A 114 -16.48 -5.59 6.51
CA LYS A 114 -17.66 -4.83 6.98
C LYS A 114 -17.88 -3.54 6.21
N PHE A 115 -16.78 -2.83 5.89
CA PHE A 115 -16.85 -1.62 5.09
C PHE A 115 -17.32 -1.92 3.66
N SER A 116 -16.80 -2.98 3.04
CA SER A 116 -17.21 -3.42 1.71
C SER A 116 -18.69 -3.86 1.67
N GLU A 117 -19.17 -4.55 2.70
CA GLU A 117 -20.60 -4.91 2.81
C GLU A 117 -21.49 -3.67 2.90
N ALA A 118 -21.11 -2.70 3.74
CA ALA A 118 -21.85 -1.46 3.92
C ALA A 118 -21.88 -0.57 2.67
N HIS A 119 -20.89 -0.71 1.77
CA HIS A 119 -20.76 0.07 0.53
C HIS A 119 -20.75 -0.83 -0.71
N SER A 120 -21.53 -1.92 -0.67
CA SER A 120 -21.57 -2.93 -1.75
C SER A 120 -22.08 -2.37 -3.10
N ASP A 121 -22.72 -1.21 -3.10
CA ASP A 121 -23.08 -0.43 -4.28
C ASP A 121 -21.86 0.29 -4.94
N LYS A 122 -20.78 0.53 -4.20
CA LYS A 122 -19.62 1.32 -4.64
C LYS A 122 -18.33 0.51 -4.82
N MET A 123 -18.18 -0.60 -4.08
CA MET A 123 -16.98 -1.43 -4.12
C MET A 123 -17.28 -2.91 -3.89
N ALA A 124 -16.31 -3.76 -4.18
CA ALA A 124 -16.34 -5.17 -3.77
C ALA A 124 -14.91 -5.74 -3.69
N ILE A 125 -14.74 -6.78 -2.88
CA ILE A 125 -13.49 -7.53 -2.79
C ILE A 125 -13.33 -8.41 -4.03
N ALA A 126 -12.16 -8.34 -4.66
CA ALA A 126 -11.76 -9.18 -5.77
C ALA A 126 -10.81 -10.27 -5.28
N LEU A 127 -11.04 -11.50 -5.69
CA LEU A 127 -10.20 -12.66 -5.35
C LEU A 127 -9.29 -13.09 -6.49
N ASN A 128 -9.53 -12.59 -7.70
CA ASN A 128 -8.78 -12.88 -8.92
C ASN A 128 -9.05 -11.78 -9.98
N PRO A 129 -8.30 -11.77 -11.11
CA PRO A 129 -8.50 -10.76 -12.16
C PRO A 129 -9.90 -10.78 -12.80
N ALA A 130 -10.54 -11.94 -12.92
CA ALA A 130 -11.90 -12.02 -13.49
C ALA A 130 -12.93 -11.32 -12.58
N ASP A 131 -12.80 -11.49 -11.25
CA ASP A 131 -13.61 -10.75 -10.28
C ASP A 131 -13.41 -9.25 -10.41
N ALA A 132 -12.14 -8.80 -10.48
CA ALA A 132 -11.82 -7.37 -10.62
C ALA A 132 -12.49 -6.78 -11.87
N ARG A 133 -12.35 -7.43 -13.03
CA ARG A 133 -12.98 -6.97 -14.28
C ARG A 133 -14.51 -6.93 -14.17
N ARG A 134 -15.12 -7.95 -13.58
CA ARG A 134 -16.57 -8.00 -13.36
C ARG A 134 -17.04 -6.86 -12.43
N ILE A 135 -16.29 -6.59 -11.35
CA ILE A 135 -16.60 -5.52 -10.40
C ILE A 135 -16.46 -4.16 -11.09
N VAL A 136 -15.35 -3.90 -11.77
CA VAL A 136 -15.11 -2.65 -12.52
C VAL A 136 -16.15 -2.45 -13.61
N GLY A 137 -16.49 -3.50 -14.37
CA GLY A 137 -17.55 -3.48 -15.38
C GLY A 137 -18.94 -3.13 -14.84
N SER A 138 -19.18 -3.35 -13.53
CA SER A 138 -20.40 -2.88 -12.85
C SER A 138 -20.34 -1.44 -12.34
N GLY A 139 -19.25 -0.71 -12.63
CA GLY A 139 -19.03 0.66 -12.18
C GLY A 139 -18.47 0.80 -10.76
N ARG A 140 -18.19 -0.32 -10.06
CA ARG A 140 -17.67 -0.33 -8.69
C ARG A 140 -16.13 -0.33 -8.65
N MET A 141 -15.56 -0.04 -7.48
CA MET A 141 -14.14 -0.19 -7.19
C MET A 141 -13.84 -1.65 -6.86
N ALA A 142 -12.87 -2.25 -7.54
CA ALA A 142 -12.36 -3.56 -7.17
C ALA A 142 -11.22 -3.43 -6.15
N VAL A 143 -11.25 -4.22 -5.08
CA VAL A 143 -10.27 -4.17 -4.01
C VAL A 143 -9.70 -5.57 -3.76
N PHE A 144 -8.41 -5.74 -4.00
CA PHE A 144 -7.67 -6.91 -3.53
C PHE A 144 -7.14 -6.66 -2.12
N ILE A 145 -7.11 -7.71 -1.30
CA ILE A 145 -6.52 -7.65 0.04
C ILE A 145 -5.04 -7.99 -0.08
N GLY A 146 -4.19 -7.03 0.28
CA GLY A 146 -2.76 -7.19 0.47
C GLY A 146 -2.38 -7.12 1.95
N CYS A 147 -1.16 -7.50 2.26
CA CYS A 147 -0.55 -7.34 3.58
C CYS A 147 0.81 -6.67 3.46
N GLU A 148 1.00 -5.58 4.17
CA GLU A 148 2.30 -4.96 4.38
C GLU A 148 2.76 -5.16 5.83
N SER A 149 4.07 -5.27 6.04
CA SER A 149 4.69 -5.49 7.37
C SER A 149 4.39 -6.84 8.02
N GLY A 150 3.95 -7.81 7.23
CA GLY A 150 3.78 -9.18 7.68
C GLY A 150 2.39 -9.49 8.26
N PHE A 151 1.90 -10.66 7.91
CA PHE A 151 0.65 -11.23 8.43
C PHE A 151 0.85 -11.92 9.78
N ASP A 152 2.07 -12.42 10.03
CA ASP A 152 2.52 -13.12 11.22
C ASP A 152 4.05 -13.15 11.25
N HIS A 153 4.67 -12.71 12.35
CA HIS A 153 6.13 -12.66 12.43
C HIS A 153 6.77 -14.04 12.60
N GLU A 154 6.04 -15.01 13.15
CA GLU A 154 6.50 -16.41 13.24
C GLU A 154 6.33 -17.12 11.89
N GLY A 155 5.43 -16.64 11.03
CA GLY A 155 5.17 -17.26 9.74
C GLY A 155 4.42 -18.58 9.83
N ASP A 156 3.42 -18.71 10.72
CA ASP A 156 2.64 -19.94 10.85
C ASP A 156 1.88 -20.23 9.54
N PRO A 157 2.14 -21.39 8.89
CA PRO A 157 1.49 -21.76 7.63
C PRO A 157 -0.04 -21.91 7.75
N ASN A 158 -0.56 -22.29 8.92
CA ASN A 158 -2.02 -22.39 9.12
C ASN A 158 -2.67 -21.01 9.24
N VAL A 159 -1.95 -20.04 9.81
CA VAL A 159 -2.40 -18.63 9.86
C VAL A 159 -2.43 -18.05 8.46
N LEU A 160 -1.42 -18.31 7.62
CA LEU A 160 -1.39 -17.89 6.22
C LEU A 160 -2.57 -18.49 5.43
N ASP A 161 -2.83 -19.79 5.59
CA ASP A 161 -3.99 -20.48 5.01
C ASP A 161 -5.33 -19.83 5.42
N ALA A 162 -5.46 -19.46 6.70
CA ALA A 162 -6.68 -18.83 7.20
C ALA A 162 -6.89 -17.46 6.56
N PHE A 163 -5.84 -16.64 6.45
CA PHE A 163 -5.91 -15.33 5.81
C PHE A 163 -6.18 -15.42 4.31
N TYR A 164 -5.61 -16.42 3.61
CA TYR A 164 -5.96 -16.67 2.21
C TYR A 164 -7.47 -16.94 2.04
N ARG A 165 -8.09 -17.74 2.92
CA ARG A 165 -9.54 -18.00 2.90
C ARG A 165 -10.35 -16.74 3.19
N LEU A 166 -9.81 -15.80 3.96
CA LEU A 166 -10.41 -14.49 4.22
C LEU A 166 -10.20 -13.49 3.08
N GLY A 167 -9.50 -13.87 2.02
CA GLY A 167 -9.35 -13.06 0.82
C GLY A 167 -7.96 -12.47 0.58
N LEU A 168 -6.96 -12.77 1.41
CA LEU A 168 -5.58 -12.32 1.20
C LEU A 168 -5.03 -12.79 -0.15
N ARG A 169 -4.46 -11.89 -0.96
CA ARG A 169 -3.94 -12.19 -2.30
C ARG A 169 -2.54 -11.66 -2.55
N SER A 170 -2.02 -10.78 -1.71
CA SER A 170 -0.65 -10.26 -1.81
C SER A 170 -0.02 -10.16 -0.43
N VAL A 171 1.24 -10.54 -0.29
CA VAL A 171 1.99 -10.47 0.98
C VAL A 171 3.36 -9.88 0.72
N GLN A 172 3.63 -8.74 1.35
CA GLN A 172 4.98 -8.24 1.49
C GLN A 172 5.73 -9.14 2.48
N PHE A 173 6.78 -9.77 2.00
CA PHE A 173 7.47 -10.84 2.70
C PHE A 173 8.36 -10.32 3.85
N ALA A 174 9.06 -9.23 3.62
CA ALA A 174 9.86 -8.57 4.64
C ALA A 174 9.01 -7.59 5.45
N THR A 175 9.25 -7.51 6.76
CA THR A 175 8.56 -6.54 7.62
C THR A 175 9.18 -5.15 7.49
N GLN A 176 8.43 -4.11 7.82
CA GLN A 176 8.96 -2.75 7.94
C GLN A 176 9.73 -2.50 9.24
N THR A 177 9.53 -3.30 10.26
CA THR A 177 9.76 -2.90 11.64
C THR A 177 10.74 -3.74 12.40
N GLY A 178 11.56 -4.46 11.73
CA GLY A 178 12.51 -5.37 12.32
C GLY A 178 12.50 -6.69 11.59
N PHE A 179 12.81 -7.75 12.30
CA PHE A 179 12.85 -9.09 11.74
C PHE A 179 11.53 -9.80 11.96
N ASN A 180 11.16 -10.61 10.99
CA ASN A 180 10.34 -11.78 11.27
C ASN A 180 11.27 -13.00 11.42
N ASP A 181 10.72 -14.17 11.72
CA ASP A 181 11.52 -15.37 11.96
C ASP A 181 11.97 -16.06 10.66
N PHE A 182 11.78 -15.43 9.49
CA PHE A 182 12.02 -16.07 8.20
C PHE A 182 12.71 -15.18 7.15
N SER A 183 12.84 -13.86 7.36
CA SER A 183 13.52 -12.96 6.43
C SER A 183 14.15 -11.74 7.08
N ASP A 184 15.17 -11.20 6.43
CA ASP A 184 15.75 -9.90 6.78
C ASP A 184 14.89 -8.74 6.22
N SER A 185 15.10 -7.53 6.76
CA SER A 185 14.41 -6.31 6.35
C SER A 185 15.40 -5.17 6.14
N ALA A 186 15.28 -4.47 5.01
CA ALA A 186 16.09 -3.30 4.72
C ALA A 186 15.82 -2.11 5.66
N LEU A 187 14.67 -2.10 6.35
CA LEU A 187 14.27 -1.04 7.27
C LEU A 187 14.62 -1.31 8.73
N ALA A 188 15.06 -2.53 9.07
CA ALA A 188 15.43 -2.89 10.45
C ALA A 188 16.41 -1.90 11.13
N PRO A 189 17.47 -1.40 10.46
CA PRO A 189 18.40 -0.45 11.07
C PRO A 189 17.77 0.91 11.38
N ILE A 190 16.76 1.30 10.63
CA ILE A 190 16.05 2.58 10.83
C ILE A 190 15.22 2.52 12.11
N GLN A 191 14.76 1.34 12.48
CA GLN A 191 13.73 1.16 13.50
C GLN A 191 14.26 0.65 14.84
N GLY A 192 15.29 -0.17 14.86
CA GLY A 192 15.77 -0.80 16.10
C GLY A 192 17.26 -0.73 16.33
N GLY A 193 18.02 -0.22 15.37
CA GLY A 193 19.49 -0.22 15.45
C GLY A 193 20.11 -1.61 15.24
N GLU A 194 19.31 -2.62 14.89
CA GLU A 194 19.79 -3.96 14.55
C GLU A 194 20.24 -4.01 13.08
N LYS A 195 21.11 -4.96 12.76
CA LYS A 195 21.57 -5.12 11.38
C LYS A 195 20.47 -5.72 10.51
N PRO A 196 20.33 -5.29 9.24
CA PRO A 196 19.30 -5.80 8.35
C PRO A 196 19.53 -7.26 7.90
N ASP A 197 20.71 -7.77 8.05
CA ASP A 197 21.21 -9.06 7.55
C ASP A 197 21.34 -10.11 8.66
N HIS A 198 20.25 -10.39 9.37
CA HIS A 198 20.21 -11.39 10.45
C HIS A 198 20.38 -12.82 9.91
N PHE A 199 19.73 -13.14 8.77
CA PHE A 199 19.79 -14.45 8.10
C PHE A 199 20.65 -14.45 6.84
N GLY A 200 21.07 -13.29 6.35
CA GLY A 200 21.70 -13.14 5.02
C GLY A 200 20.70 -13.31 3.88
N GLY A 201 19.44 -12.97 4.12
CA GLY A 201 18.33 -13.08 3.19
C GLY A 201 17.10 -13.75 3.81
N ILE A 202 16.60 -14.84 3.22
CA ILE A 202 15.55 -15.68 3.78
C ILE A 202 16.13 -17.01 4.28
N ASN A 203 15.58 -17.50 5.39
CA ASN A 203 16.00 -18.80 5.93
C ASN A 203 15.18 -19.97 5.36
N GLU A 204 15.43 -21.19 5.84
CA GLU A 204 14.72 -22.39 5.36
C GLU A 204 13.19 -22.31 5.59
N HIS A 205 12.76 -21.69 6.69
CA HIS A 205 11.32 -21.47 6.92
C HIS A 205 10.73 -20.51 5.90
N GLY A 206 11.44 -19.42 5.57
CA GLY A 206 11.05 -18.50 4.50
C GLY A 206 10.89 -19.19 3.15
N HIS A 207 11.80 -20.11 2.79
CA HIS A 207 11.64 -20.90 1.56
C HIS A 207 10.37 -21.77 1.56
N ARG A 208 9.99 -22.35 2.72
CA ARG A 208 8.73 -23.11 2.82
C ARG A 208 7.51 -22.22 2.67
N LEU A 209 7.53 -21.01 3.23
CA LEU A 209 6.45 -20.04 3.07
C LEU A 209 6.32 -19.57 1.61
N VAL A 210 7.43 -19.34 0.90
CA VAL A 210 7.42 -19.05 -0.54
C VAL A 210 6.72 -20.16 -1.32
N ALA A 211 7.04 -21.42 -1.04
CA ALA A 211 6.40 -22.56 -1.69
C ALA A 211 4.89 -22.59 -1.41
N GLN A 212 4.47 -22.41 -0.17
CA GLN A 212 3.05 -22.35 0.22
C GLN A 212 2.31 -21.18 -0.45
N MET A 213 2.91 -19.98 -0.50
CA MET A 213 2.31 -18.84 -1.20
C MET A 213 2.09 -19.13 -2.68
N ASN A 214 3.06 -19.78 -3.33
CA ASN A 214 2.93 -20.22 -4.74
C ASN A 214 1.79 -21.25 -4.92
N ASP A 215 1.65 -22.21 -4.01
CA ASP A 215 0.59 -23.23 -4.07
C ASP A 215 -0.80 -22.63 -3.85
N LEU A 216 -0.92 -21.64 -2.96
CA LEU A 216 -2.15 -20.91 -2.70
C LEU A 216 -2.50 -19.91 -3.82
N GLY A 217 -1.51 -19.35 -4.50
CA GLY A 217 -1.69 -18.24 -5.44
C GLY A 217 -1.71 -16.89 -4.74
N ILE A 218 -0.89 -16.73 -3.70
CA ILE A 218 -0.62 -15.45 -3.04
C ILE A 218 0.56 -14.80 -3.77
N LEU A 219 0.39 -13.58 -4.23
CA LEU A 219 1.42 -12.77 -4.86
C LEU A 219 2.47 -12.37 -3.81
N ILE A 220 3.72 -12.72 -4.06
CA ILE A 220 4.84 -12.41 -3.17
C ILE A 220 5.37 -11.02 -3.54
N ASP A 221 5.38 -10.12 -2.55
CA ASP A 221 5.92 -8.78 -2.67
C ASP A 221 7.29 -8.70 -1.99
N ILE A 222 8.31 -8.26 -2.76
CA ILE A 222 9.71 -8.17 -2.32
C ILE A 222 10.08 -6.80 -1.76
N ALA A 223 9.16 -5.83 -1.73
CA ALA A 223 9.40 -4.51 -1.16
C ALA A 223 9.87 -4.62 0.30
N HIS A 224 10.66 -3.65 0.76
CA HIS A 224 11.30 -3.61 2.08
C HIS A 224 12.31 -4.74 2.39
N GLY A 225 12.47 -5.74 1.53
CA GLY A 225 13.52 -6.74 1.66
C GLY A 225 14.91 -6.14 1.40
N THR A 226 15.95 -6.68 2.06
CA THR A 226 17.33 -6.43 1.64
C THR A 226 17.54 -6.94 0.22
N GLU A 227 18.56 -6.49 -0.48
CA GLU A 227 18.85 -6.98 -1.85
C GLU A 227 19.06 -8.51 -1.88
N ALA A 228 19.58 -9.09 -0.79
CA ALA A 228 19.67 -10.55 -0.62
C ALA A 228 18.29 -11.19 -0.54
N VAL A 229 17.36 -10.65 0.26
CA VAL A 229 15.97 -11.12 0.35
C VAL A 229 15.27 -11.03 -1.00
N GLN A 230 15.35 -9.87 -1.67
CA GLN A 230 14.76 -9.66 -2.99
C GLN A 230 15.22 -10.71 -4.00
N SER A 231 16.55 -10.90 -4.11
CA SER A 231 17.15 -11.86 -5.03
C SER A 231 16.76 -13.31 -4.70
N GLN A 232 16.73 -13.68 -3.42
CA GLN A 232 16.37 -15.03 -3.00
C GLN A 232 14.87 -15.32 -3.18
N LEU A 233 13.98 -14.36 -2.93
CA LEU A 233 12.54 -14.49 -3.21
C LEU A 233 12.28 -14.68 -4.71
N ILE A 234 12.92 -13.88 -5.57
CA ILE A 234 12.84 -14.01 -7.02
C ILE A 234 13.32 -15.40 -7.48
N ALA A 235 14.44 -15.87 -6.93
CA ALA A 235 14.99 -17.17 -7.30
C ALA A 235 14.11 -18.33 -6.82
N SER A 236 13.61 -18.27 -5.59
CA SER A 236 12.86 -19.35 -4.94
C SER A 236 11.42 -19.47 -5.42
N SER A 237 10.78 -18.37 -5.81
CA SER A 237 9.41 -18.41 -6.30
C SER A 237 9.29 -19.15 -7.64
N LYS A 238 8.26 -19.98 -7.79
CA LYS A 238 7.87 -20.60 -9.06
C LYS A 238 6.89 -19.73 -9.87
N ALA A 239 6.28 -18.75 -9.24
CA ALA A 239 5.39 -17.77 -9.85
C ALA A 239 6.07 -16.40 -9.96
N PRO A 240 5.53 -15.46 -10.78
CA PRO A 240 5.98 -14.07 -10.75
C PRO A 240 5.90 -13.47 -9.34
N VAL A 241 6.89 -12.65 -9.00
CA VAL A 241 6.90 -11.85 -7.77
C VAL A 241 6.86 -10.36 -8.14
N VAL A 242 6.53 -9.50 -7.19
CA VAL A 242 6.42 -8.06 -7.44
C VAL A 242 7.21 -7.27 -6.40
N ALA A 243 7.62 -6.06 -6.76
CA ALA A 243 7.94 -5.00 -5.82
C ALA A 243 6.77 -4.01 -5.88
N SER A 244 5.87 -4.05 -4.91
CA SER A 244 4.58 -3.34 -5.01
C SER A 244 4.73 -1.83 -5.06
N HIS A 245 5.76 -1.27 -4.39
CA HIS A 245 6.03 0.15 -4.27
C HIS A 245 7.53 0.40 -4.08
N GLU A 246 8.27 0.48 -5.18
CA GLU A 246 9.70 0.72 -5.16
C GLU A 246 10.10 1.77 -6.20
N THR A 247 11.33 2.25 -6.14
CA THR A 247 11.93 3.16 -7.12
C THR A 247 13.13 2.52 -7.79
N VAL A 248 13.77 3.25 -8.69
CA VAL A 248 14.94 2.80 -9.45
C VAL A 248 16.20 3.46 -8.87
N LYS A 249 17.11 2.66 -8.36
CA LYS A 249 18.35 3.13 -7.72
C LYS A 249 19.22 3.98 -8.65
N ALA A 250 19.27 3.64 -9.93
CA ALA A 250 20.00 4.38 -10.93
C ALA A 250 19.44 5.80 -11.18
N VAL A 251 18.15 6.03 -10.95
CA VAL A 251 17.47 7.32 -11.17
C VAL A 251 17.61 8.22 -9.94
N SER A 252 17.14 7.79 -8.78
CA SER A 252 17.09 8.64 -7.59
C SER A 252 18.16 8.34 -6.53
N GLY A 253 18.90 7.24 -6.68
CA GLY A 253 19.83 6.74 -5.66
C GLY A 253 19.18 5.90 -4.56
N ALA A 254 17.89 5.56 -4.71
CA ALA A 254 17.14 4.66 -3.82
C ALA A 254 16.33 3.67 -4.65
N GLY A 255 15.93 2.55 -4.03
CA GLY A 255 15.12 1.52 -4.67
C GLY A 255 15.92 0.37 -5.25
N LEU A 256 15.34 -0.32 -6.22
CA LEU A 256 15.89 -1.55 -6.80
C LEU A 256 17.13 -1.29 -7.67
N SER A 257 18.10 -2.19 -7.59
CA SER A 257 19.24 -2.23 -8.51
C SER A 257 18.82 -2.78 -9.88
N ASP A 258 19.65 -2.52 -10.91
CA ASP A 258 19.42 -3.04 -12.26
C ASP A 258 19.41 -4.57 -12.28
N GLU A 259 20.22 -5.21 -11.44
CA GLU A 259 20.31 -6.66 -11.29
C GLU A 259 18.98 -7.22 -10.78
N VAL A 260 18.41 -6.62 -9.74
CA VAL A 260 17.10 -7.03 -9.19
C VAL A 260 15.99 -6.78 -10.21
N LEU A 261 15.97 -5.63 -10.90
CA LEU A 261 14.97 -5.33 -11.95
C LEU A 261 15.02 -6.34 -13.10
N LYS A 262 16.22 -6.71 -13.57
CA LYS A 262 16.38 -7.73 -14.62
C LYS A 262 15.94 -9.12 -14.17
N ALA A 263 16.29 -9.50 -12.93
CA ALA A 263 15.87 -10.78 -12.35
C ALA A 263 14.34 -10.85 -12.16
N LEU A 264 13.74 -9.75 -11.67
CA LEU A 264 12.29 -9.59 -11.51
C LEU A 264 11.56 -9.76 -12.85
N ALA A 265 12.04 -9.07 -13.88
CA ALA A 265 11.48 -9.15 -15.22
C ALA A 265 11.62 -10.56 -15.84
N ALA A 266 12.79 -11.20 -15.69
CA ALA A 266 13.03 -12.56 -16.16
C ALA A 266 12.08 -13.58 -15.49
N LYS A 267 11.63 -13.33 -14.27
CA LYS A 267 10.60 -14.09 -13.55
C LYS A 267 9.17 -13.76 -13.98
N GLY A 268 8.96 -12.79 -14.88
CA GLY A 268 7.64 -12.30 -15.28
C GLY A 268 7.00 -11.34 -14.28
N GLY A 269 7.76 -10.86 -13.28
CA GLY A 269 7.31 -9.92 -12.27
C GLY A 269 7.20 -8.48 -12.75
N LEU A 270 6.91 -7.56 -11.83
CA LEU A 270 6.84 -6.12 -12.09
C LEU A 270 7.26 -5.31 -10.87
N VAL A 271 7.62 -4.05 -11.11
CA VAL A 271 7.78 -3.02 -10.08
C VAL A 271 6.66 -1.98 -10.19
N GLY A 272 5.95 -1.74 -9.08
CA GLY A 272 5.08 -0.58 -8.89
C GLY A 272 5.93 0.63 -8.53
N ILE A 273 5.85 1.70 -9.30
CA ILE A 273 6.67 2.88 -9.01
C ILE A 273 6.06 3.68 -7.85
N HIS A 274 6.85 3.84 -6.81
CA HIS A 274 6.50 4.54 -5.57
C HIS A 274 6.24 6.02 -5.80
N GLY A 275 5.34 6.61 -4.98
CA GLY A 275 5.02 8.03 -5.05
C GLY A 275 5.72 8.91 -4.00
N ALA A 276 6.28 8.34 -2.92
CA ALA A 276 6.86 9.16 -1.85
C ALA A 276 8.03 10.01 -2.32
N ALA A 277 7.99 11.32 -2.03
CA ALA A 277 9.00 12.29 -2.44
C ALA A 277 10.42 11.90 -2.00
N ALA A 278 10.56 11.31 -0.82
CA ALA A 278 11.83 10.88 -0.25
C ALA A 278 12.56 9.79 -1.05
N VAL A 279 11.86 9.02 -1.87
CA VAL A 279 12.46 7.95 -2.67
C VAL A 279 12.43 8.25 -4.17
N VAL A 280 11.43 8.97 -4.67
CA VAL A 280 11.31 9.38 -6.07
C VAL A 280 12.30 10.51 -6.41
N GLY A 281 12.35 11.56 -5.57
CA GLY A 281 12.98 12.81 -5.89
C GLY A 281 14.47 12.86 -5.57
N LYS A 282 15.35 12.81 -6.57
CA LYS A 282 16.79 13.02 -6.36
C LYS A 282 17.12 14.37 -5.69
N ARG A 283 16.48 15.45 -6.10
CA ARG A 283 16.65 16.80 -5.51
C ARG A 283 16.17 16.84 -4.07
N TYR A 284 15.04 16.22 -3.78
CA TYR A 284 14.49 16.17 -2.41
C TYR A 284 15.39 15.35 -1.49
N ARG A 285 15.97 14.24 -1.95
CA ARG A 285 16.98 13.48 -1.20
C ARG A 285 18.24 14.29 -0.91
N GLN A 286 18.71 15.08 -1.87
CA GLN A 286 19.84 16.01 -1.66
C GLN A 286 19.49 17.08 -0.63
N TRP A 287 18.26 17.64 -0.68
CA TRP A 287 17.79 18.58 0.32
C TRP A 287 17.74 17.93 1.71
N MET A 288 17.20 16.72 1.85
CA MET A 288 17.17 15.99 3.14
C MET A 288 18.57 15.77 3.71
N ALA A 289 19.53 15.40 2.87
CA ALA A 289 20.91 15.20 3.30
C ALA A 289 21.59 16.49 3.77
N ALA A 290 21.26 17.63 3.13
CA ALA A 290 21.77 18.94 3.50
C ALA A 290 21.04 19.57 4.71
N ASN A 291 19.82 19.11 5.02
CA ASN A 291 18.94 19.65 6.07
C ASN A 291 18.43 18.55 7.03
N PRO A 292 19.32 17.90 7.79
CA PRO A 292 18.94 16.73 8.59
C PRO A 292 17.88 17.02 9.67
N ALA A 293 17.82 18.27 10.18
CA ALA A 293 16.78 18.67 11.13
C ALA A 293 15.40 18.80 10.47
N GLY A 294 15.34 19.40 9.28
CA GLY A 294 14.11 19.47 8.47
C GLY A 294 13.67 18.08 8.00
N ALA A 295 14.62 17.27 7.52
CA ALA A 295 14.38 15.88 7.14
C ALA A 295 13.87 15.03 8.31
N ALA A 296 14.40 15.23 9.51
CA ALA A 296 13.93 14.55 10.71
C ALA A 296 12.48 14.95 11.07
N ASN A 297 12.03 16.14 10.75
CA ASN A 297 10.64 16.53 10.92
C ASN A 297 9.74 15.94 9.83
N SER A 298 10.20 15.89 8.57
CA SER A 298 9.50 15.27 7.44
C SER A 298 9.41 13.74 7.60
N GLY A 299 10.43 13.09 8.19
CA GLY A 299 10.47 11.65 8.41
C GLY A 299 9.88 11.18 9.75
N LYS A 300 9.93 12.02 10.80
CA LYS A 300 9.47 11.63 12.14
C LYS A 300 8.01 11.24 12.23
N ALA A 301 7.18 11.84 11.40
CA ALA A 301 5.76 11.52 11.40
C ALA A 301 5.56 10.04 11.00
N VAL A 302 6.09 9.59 9.88
CA VAL A 302 5.95 8.21 9.39
C VAL A 302 6.86 7.26 10.17
N PHE A 303 8.17 7.57 10.29
CA PHE A 303 9.12 6.70 10.98
C PHE A 303 8.92 6.64 12.50
N GLY A 304 8.36 7.69 13.12
CA GLY A 304 7.98 7.65 14.54
C GLY A 304 6.85 6.68 14.84
N MET A 305 5.98 6.39 13.85
CA MET A 305 5.00 5.31 13.97
C MET A 305 5.65 3.93 13.80
N VAL A 306 6.52 3.81 12.81
CA VAL A 306 7.24 2.59 12.47
C VAL A 306 8.18 2.16 13.61
N GLY A 307 8.77 3.10 14.35
CA GLY A 307 9.62 2.81 15.53
C GLY A 307 8.87 2.54 16.84
N TYR A 308 7.54 2.46 16.82
CA TYR A 308 6.77 2.15 18.01
C TYR A 308 6.70 0.64 18.26
N ALA A 309 7.70 0.11 18.95
CA ALA A 309 7.62 -1.22 19.53
C ALA A 309 7.03 -1.07 20.96
N PRO A 310 5.76 -1.44 21.17
CA PRO A 310 5.24 -1.49 22.53
C PRO A 310 5.99 -2.53 23.34
N SER A 311 6.09 -2.30 24.65
CA SER A 311 6.57 -3.32 25.57
C SER A 311 5.75 -4.59 25.39
N PHE A 312 6.41 -5.68 25.02
CA PHE A 312 5.77 -6.95 24.61
C PHE A 312 5.19 -7.75 25.77
N THR A 313 5.40 -7.32 26.98
CA THR A 313 4.87 -8.00 28.17
C THR A 313 3.52 -7.37 28.52
N ARG A 314 2.47 -8.13 28.27
CA ARG A 314 1.16 -7.82 28.84
C ARG A 314 1.28 -7.80 30.36
N PRO A 315 0.94 -6.69 31.04
CA PRO A 315 0.96 -6.64 32.50
C PRO A 315 0.08 -7.73 33.11
N PRO A 316 0.50 -8.36 34.21
CA PRO A 316 -0.36 -9.28 34.93
C PRO A 316 -1.68 -8.61 35.31
N GLY A 317 -2.81 -9.30 35.09
CA GLY A 317 -4.15 -8.78 35.39
C GLY A 317 -4.78 -7.89 34.30
N ASP A 318 -4.08 -7.62 33.22
CA ASP A 318 -4.62 -6.88 32.06
C ASP A 318 -5.54 -7.80 31.23
N HIS A 319 -6.84 -7.74 31.46
CA HIS A 319 -7.87 -8.58 30.83
C HIS A 319 -8.31 -8.10 29.45
N GLY A 320 -7.41 -7.61 28.61
CA GLY A 320 -7.68 -7.10 27.27
C GLY A 320 -7.53 -5.58 27.14
N GLU A 321 -7.44 -4.87 28.27
CA GLU A 321 -7.17 -3.42 28.31
C GLU A 321 -5.86 -3.04 27.62
N PHE A 322 -4.91 -3.98 27.58
CA PHE A 322 -3.64 -3.80 26.84
C PHE A 322 -3.90 -3.48 25.37
N ILE A 323 -4.74 -4.24 24.69
CA ILE A 323 -5.06 -4.03 23.27
C ILE A 323 -5.74 -2.66 23.08
N GLU A 324 -6.69 -2.32 23.93
CA GLU A 324 -7.41 -1.04 23.84
C GLU A 324 -6.48 0.15 24.09
N ARG A 325 -5.53 0.01 25.01
CA ARG A 325 -4.50 1.03 25.27
C ARG A 325 -3.58 1.19 24.06
N MET A 326 -3.13 0.07 23.48
CA MET A 326 -2.27 0.09 22.30
C MET A 326 -2.98 0.72 21.10
N ASP A 327 -4.24 0.37 20.85
CA ASP A 327 -5.07 0.99 19.81
C ASP A 327 -5.18 2.51 20.01
N ARG A 328 -5.43 2.95 21.24
CA ARG A 328 -5.54 4.37 21.54
C ARG A 328 -4.24 5.13 21.31
N GLU A 329 -3.12 4.62 21.85
CA GLU A 329 -1.81 5.26 21.72
C GLU A 329 -1.34 5.31 20.27
N PHE A 330 -1.57 4.26 19.50
CA PHE A 330 -1.22 4.23 18.08
C PHE A 330 -2.12 5.15 17.27
N ARG A 331 -3.42 5.18 17.57
CA ARG A 331 -4.37 6.10 16.94
C ARG A 331 -3.98 7.56 17.13
N GLU A 332 -3.57 7.95 18.34
CA GLU A 332 -3.12 9.33 18.63
C GLU A 332 -1.93 9.71 17.75
N ARG A 333 -0.97 8.81 17.59
CA ARG A 333 0.19 9.02 16.70
C ARG A 333 -0.21 9.07 15.22
N TRP A 334 -1.08 8.16 14.81
CA TRP A 334 -1.61 8.15 13.43
C TRP A 334 -2.34 9.45 13.12
N MET A 335 -3.18 9.95 14.02
CA MET A 335 -3.91 11.21 13.83
C MET A 335 -2.98 12.42 13.70
N ALA A 336 -1.83 12.41 14.36
CA ALA A 336 -0.84 13.47 14.21
C ALA A 336 -0.30 13.58 12.76
N LEU A 337 -0.31 12.50 11.99
CA LEU A 337 0.10 12.52 10.58
C LEU A 337 -0.88 13.29 9.70
N THR A 338 -2.16 13.30 10.05
CA THR A 338 -3.20 14.01 9.27
C THR A 338 -3.06 15.54 9.34
N GLU A 339 -2.32 16.03 10.32
CA GLU A 339 -2.02 17.46 10.52
C GLU A 339 -0.59 17.83 10.07
N TRP A 340 0.18 16.86 9.59
CA TRP A 340 1.55 17.09 9.14
C TRP A 340 1.62 18.05 7.94
N LYS A 341 2.69 18.83 7.90
CA LYS A 341 2.99 19.75 6.79
C LYS A 341 4.45 19.63 6.41
N GLU A 342 4.72 19.75 5.10
CA GLU A 342 6.08 19.79 4.59
C GLU A 342 6.82 21.04 5.07
N ASP A 343 8.13 20.92 5.25
CA ASP A 343 9.01 22.06 5.53
C ASP A 343 8.98 23.03 4.34
N PRO A 344 8.67 24.32 4.56
CA PRO A 344 8.60 25.29 3.47
C PRO A 344 9.87 25.38 2.62
N SER A 345 11.06 25.11 3.19
CA SER A 345 12.32 25.12 2.45
C SER A 345 12.50 23.91 1.54
N ALA A 346 11.74 22.83 1.76
CA ALA A 346 11.75 21.63 0.94
C ALA A 346 10.93 21.77 -0.36
N ILE A 347 9.95 22.68 -0.37
CA ILE A 347 8.91 22.75 -1.42
C ILE A 347 9.52 22.83 -2.83
N SER A 348 10.57 23.64 -3.01
CA SER A 348 11.26 23.79 -4.31
C SER A 348 12.05 22.56 -4.73
N SER A 349 12.29 21.62 -3.83
CA SER A 349 13.02 20.38 -4.04
C SER A 349 12.10 19.18 -4.23
N LEU A 350 10.79 19.32 -4.00
CA LEU A 350 9.83 18.24 -4.18
C LEU A 350 9.86 17.72 -5.63
N PRO A 351 9.73 16.40 -5.81
CA PRO A 351 9.65 15.81 -7.13
C PRO A 351 8.34 16.16 -7.82
N THR A 352 8.39 16.13 -9.13
CA THR A 352 7.25 16.33 -10.04
C THR A 352 6.77 15.00 -10.62
N VAL A 353 5.67 15.03 -11.35
CA VAL A 353 5.18 13.87 -12.11
C VAL A 353 6.20 13.44 -13.18
N ASP A 354 6.99 14.36 -13.72
CA ASP A 354 8.05 14.01 -14.68
C ASP A 354 9.21 13.28 -14.01
N ASP A 355 9.58 13.62 -12.76
CA ASP A 355 10.57 12.85 -11.99
C ASP A 355 10.06 11.41 -11.72
N TRP A 356 8.75 11.22 -11.46
CA TRP A 356 8.14 9.89 -11.35
C TRP A 356 8.17 9.13 -12.68
N ALA A 357 7.84 9.81 -13.78
CA ALA A 357 7.82 9.22 -15.10
C ALA A 357 9.24 8.81 -15.58
N GLU A 358 10.31 9.47 -15.09
CA GLU A 358 11.71 9.07 -15.36
C GLU A 358 12.00 7.66 -14.83
N HIS A 359 11.48 7.29 -13.66
CA HIS A 359 11.60 5.93 -13.15
C HIS A 359 10.90 4.91 -14.05
N VAL A 360 9.68 5.23 -14.51
CA VAL A 360 8.92 4.37 -15.44
C VAL A 360 9.67 4.19 -16.76
N ASP A 361 10.13 5.30 -17.35
CA ASP A 361 10.89 5.30 -18.60
C ASP A 361 12.18 4.47 -18.50
N TYR A 362 12.89 4.58 -17.36
CA TYR A 362 14.07 3.77 -17.09
C TYR A 362 13.76 2.28 -17.10
N VAL A 363 12.70 1.85 -16.39
CA VAL A 363 12.30 0.44 -16.34
C VAL A 363 11.89 -0.05 -17.74
N ILE A 364 11.12 0.75 -18.51
CA ILE A 364 10.73 0.42 -19.89
C ILE A 364 11.97 0.15 -20.75
N LYS A 365 12.97 1.02 -20.66
CA LYS A 365 14.23 0.89 -21.43
C LYS A 365 15.09 -0.29 -20.99
N LEU A 366 15.08 -0.61 -19.69
CA LEU A 366 15.92 -1.66 -19.14
C LEU A 366 15.34 -3.07 -19.37
N VAL A 367 14.04 -3.25 -19.14
CA VAL A 367 13.39 -4.57 -19.10
C VAL A 367 12.05 -4.64 -19.84
N GLY A 368 11.50 -3.53 -20.32
CA GLY A 368 10.23 -3.49 -21.05
C GLY A 368 9.04 -3.05 -20.22
N ALA A 369 7.99 -2.58 -20.92
CA ALA A 369 6.78 -2.01 -20.31
C ALA A 369 5.91 -3.03 -19.57
N ASP A 370 6.10 -4.33 -19.77
CA ASP A 370 5.37 -5.40 -19.10
C ASP A 370 5.77 -5.56 -17.62
N HIS A 371 6.86 -4.89 -17.21
CA HIS A 371 7.49 -5.06 -15.90
C HIS A 371 7.43 -3.82 -15.00
N VAL A 372 6.59 -2.85 -15.34
CA VAL A 372 6.38 -1.64 -14.54
C VAL A 372 4.90 -1.34 -14.39
N ALA A 373 4.51 -0.78 -13.25
CA ALA A 373 3.13 -0.43 -12.90
C ALA A 373 3.07 0.75 -11.91
N ILE A 374 1.87 1.14 -11.51
CA ILE A 374 1.61 2.15 -10.48
C ILE A 374 1.55 1.45 -9.12
N GLY A 375 2.29 1.98 -8.14
CA GLY A 375 2.27 1.53 -6.75
C GLY A 375 2.68 2.67 -5.83
N LEU A 376 1.78 3.65 -5.61
CA LEU A 376 2.17 4.98 -5.11
C LEU A 376 2.45 5.02 -3.61
N ASP A 377 1.84 4.14 -2.83
CA ASP A 377 1.94 4.16 -1.37
C ASP A 377 1.71 5.58 -0.81
N MET A 378 0.58 6.16 -1.19
CA MET A 378 0.22 7.53 -0.84
C MET A 378 -0.43 7.56 0.55
N VAL A 379 0.37 7.83 1.56
CA VAL A 379 -0.08 7.95 2.97
C VAL A 379 -0.09 9.39 3.43
N ALA A 380 -0.86 9.69 4.48
CA ALA A 380 -0.79 10.98 5.17
C ALA A 380 0.57 11.13 5.88
N GLY A 381 0.99 12.39 6.10
CA GLY A 381 2.20 12.67 6.87
C GLY A 381 3.50 12.65 6.07
N ARG A 382 3.42 12.67 4.73
CA ARG A 382 4.60 12.85 3.86
C ARG A 382 4.20 13.41 2.50
N SER A 383 5.14 14.09 1.84
CA SER A 383 4.97 14.53 0.46
C SER A 383 5.04 13.34 -0.51
N ALA A 384 4.19 13.38 -1.54
CA ALA A 384 4.10 12.34 -2.56
C ALA A 384 3.94 12.95 -3.96
N VAL A 385 4.15 12.13 -4.97
CA VAL A 385 3.89 12.41 -6.39
C VAL A 385 2.95 11.33 -6.94
N PRO A 386 1.75 11.71 -7.37
CA PRO A 386 1.14 13.05 -7.22
C PRO A 386 0.88 13.38 -5.75
N ALA A 387 0.64 14.66 -5.45
CA ALA A 387 0.45 15.12 -4.08
C ALA A 387 -0.78 14.52 -3.39
N ASP A 388 -1.79 14.16 -4.18
CA ASP A 388 -3.02 13.48 -3.75
C ASP A 388 -3.66 12.69 -4.91
N PRO A 389 -4.73 11.92 -4.67
CA PRO A 389 -5.35 11.08 -5.72
C PRO A 389 -5.91 11.83 -6.91
N THR A 390 -6.14 13.14 -6.84
CA THR A 390 -6.61 13.91 -8.00
C THR A 390 -5.57 14.01 -9.12
N GLY A 391 -4.31 13.71 -8.84
CA GLY A 391 -3.21 13.76 -9.79
C GLY A 391 -3.00 12.49 -10.63
N TYR A 392 -3.82 11.43 -10.52
CA TYR A 392 -3.71 10.27 -11.42
C TYR A 392 -3.82 10.63 -12.92
N PRO A 393 -4.68 11.57 -13.35
CA PRO A 393 -4.70 12.03 -14.74
C PRO A 393 -3.36 12.59 -15.22
N ASP A 394 -2.59 13.27 -14.33
CA ASP A 394 -1.28 13.81 -14.68
C ASP A 394 -0.25 12.69 -14.86
N LEU A 395 -0.32 11.61 -14.04
CA LEU A 395 0.50 10.40 -14.27
C LEU A 395 0.19 9.78 -15.62
N MET A 396 -1.11 9.65 -15.97
CA MET A 396 -1.51 9.11 -17.28
C MET A 396 -1.02 10.02 -18.42
N ALA A 397 -1.06 11.33 -18.26
CA ALA A 397 -0.55 12.28 -19.23
C ALA A 397 0.98 12.16 -19.37
N ALA A 398 1.71 11.98 -18.28
CA ALA A 398 3.16 11.74 -18.31
C ALA A 398 3.51 10.42 -19.02
N LEU A 399 2.80 9.34 -18.72
CA LEU A 399 2.99 8.05 -19.41
C LEU A 399 2.80 8.17 -20.93
N ARG A 400 1.78 8.89 -21.37
CA ARG A 400 1.53 9.11 -22.82
C ARG A 400 2.63 9.90 -23.52
N ARG A 401 3.43 10.70 -22.79
CA ARG A 401 4.59 11.41 -23.35
C ARG A 401 5.80 10.51 -23.56
N ILE A 402 5.93 9.44 -22.76
CA ILE A 402 7.13 8.60 -22.75
C ILE A 402 6.95 7.24 -23.43
N THR A 403 5.71 6.80 -23.68
CA THR A 403 5.47 5.47 -24.24
C THR A 403 4.19 5.40 -25.08
N THR A 404 3.94 4.24 -25.71
CA THR A 404 2.79 3.99 -26.58
C THR A 404 1.48 3.84 -25.78
N PRO A 405 0.32 4.09 -26.40
CA PRO A 405 -0.99 3.86 -25.77
C PRO A 405 -1.17 2.42 -25.23
N GLU A 406 -0.62 1.42 -25.93
CA GLU A 406 -0.64 0.04 -25.48
C GLU A 406 0.14 -0.13 -24.16
N ASN A 407 1.35 0.42 -24.08
CA ASN A 407 2.16 0.37 -22.87
C ASN A 407 1.50 1.16 -21.72
N VAL A 408 0.83 2.28 -22.01
CA VAL A 408 0.05 3.02 -21.00
C VAL A 408 -1.02 2.11 -20.37
N ARG A 409 -1.78 1.33 -21.17
CA ARG A 409 -2.77 0.39 -20.63
C ARG A 409 -2.11 -0.70 -19.76
N LYS A 410 -0.99 -1.24 -20.19
CA LYS A 410 -0.22 -2.22 -19.41
C LYS A 410 0.19 -1.67 -18.06
N ILE A 411 0.81 -0.49 -18.04
CA ILE A 411 1.32 0.18 -16.84
C ILE A 411 0.18 0.62 -15.92
N ALA A 412 -0.92 1.11 -16.51
CA ALA A 412 -2.08 1.59 -15.75
C ALA A 412 -2.75 0.48 -14.93
N GLY A 413 -2.75 -0.80 -15.41
CA GLY A 413 -3.40 -1.85 -14.64
C GLY A 413 -3.23 -3.27 -15.19
N GLU A 414 -3.06 -3.47 -16.51
CA GLU A 414 -3.01 -4.80 -17.09
C GLU A 414 -1.82 -5.64 -16.60
N ASN A 415 -0.69 -5.01 -16.27
CA ASN A 415 0.45 -5.70 -15.69
C ASN A 415 0.11 -6.27 -14.29
N TRP A 416 -0.63 -5.52 -13.46
CA TRP A 416 -1.14 -6.01 -12.19
C TRP A 416 -2.11 -7.18 -12.38
N MET A 417 -3.04 -7.08 -13.32
CA MET A 417 -3.98 -8.17 -13.64
C MET A 417 -3.24 -9.44 -14.08
N ARG A 418 -2.19 -9.30 -14.88
CA ARG A 418 -1.35 -10.41 -15.34
C ARG A 418 -0.68 -11.14 -14.17
N VAL A 419 0.04 -10.42 -13.30
CA VAL A 419 0.77 -11.05 -12.19
C VAL A 419 -0.16 -11.65 -11.15
N LEU A 420 -1.29 -10.99 -10.84
CA LEU A 420 -2.33 -11.55 -9.96
C LEU A 420 -2.93 -12.83 -10.53
N GLY A 421 -3.08 -12.92 -11.87
CA GLY A 421 -3.55 -14.13 -12.53
C GLY A 421 -2.53 -15.26 -12.59
N GLN A 422 -1.25 -14.94 -12.44
CA GLN A 422 -0.12 -15.88 -12.51
C GLN A 422 0.48 -16.20 -11.12
N ALA A 423 -0.09 -15.67 -10.04
CA ALA A 423 0.46 -15.83 -8.68
C ALA A 423 0.47 -17.30 -8.20
N LYS A 424 -0.42 -18.15 -8.75
CA LYS A 424 -0.40 -19.57 -8.49
C LYS A 424 0.58 -20.28 -9.44
N ALA A 425 1.52 -21.03 -8.86
CA ALA A 425 2.40 -21.86 -9.66
C ALA A 425 1.61 -22.95 -10.40
N THR A 426 1.90 -23.13 -11.68
CA THR A 426 1.31 -24.19 -12.54
C THR A 426 2.17 -25.45 -12.53
#